data_16c08dbac64e66c2b36b2175d1822250
#
_entry.id   16c08dbac64e66c2b36b2175d1822250
#
_cell.length_a   1.000
_cell.length_b   1.000
_cell.length_c   1.000
_cell.angle_alpha   90.00
_cell.angle_beta   90.00
_cell.angle_gamma   90.00
#
_symmetry.space_group_name_H-M   'P 1'
#
loop_
_entity.id
_entity.type
_entity.pdbx_description
1 polymer ?
#
loop_
_entity_poly.entity_id
_entity_poly.type
_entity_poly.pdbx_seq_one_letter_code
_entity_poly.pdbx_strand_id
1 'polypeptide(L)'
;MILTAIPVGFVAGLFGIGGGLITVPFLYYIFGSLGIDQTYLMHLAVGTSFAIIIPTSIVSVLTHHKFEAVDFDIVKSYGIFVVLGVVLGTIFAASLKTKSLVLFFSIVIFFLGIYLLSLKEKANTIAVKIK
;
A
#
# COMPACT_ATOMS: atom_id res chain seq x y z
N MET A 1 -10.96 -3.83 18.47
CA MET A 1 -9.99 -3.19 17.57
C MET A 1 -8.64 -3.94 17.49
N ILE A 2 -8.01 -4.35 18.59
CA ILE A 2 -6.73 -5.09 18.57
C ILE A 2 -6.87 -6.45 17.88
N LEU A 3 -7.96 -7.18 18.14
CA LEU A 3 -8.20 -8.51 17.56
C LEU A 3 -8.33 -8.51 16.03
N THR A 4 -8.76 -7.42 15.43
CA THR A 4 -8.88 -7.27 13.97
C THR A 4 -7.60 -6.76 13.31
N ALA A 5 -6.74 -6.08 14.06
CA ALA A 5 -5.47 -5.58 13.58
C ALA A 5 -4.44 -6.71 13.32
N ILE A 6 -4.48 -7.78 14.12
CA ILE A 6 -3.56 -8.93 13.98
C ILE A 6 -3.72 -9.63 12.63
N PRO A 7 -4.92 -10.10 12.21
CA PRO A 7 -5.07 -10.76 10.91
C PRO A 7 -4.81 -9.82 9.73
N VAL A 8 -5.17 -8.54 9.83
CA VAL A 8 -4.88 -7.55 8.77
C VAL A 8 -3.38 -7.33 8.64
N GLY A 9 -2.65 -7.19 9.75
CA GLY A 9 -1.19 -7.04 9.73
C GLY A 9 -0.48 -8.28 9.18
N PHE A 10 -0.96 -9.48 9.53
CA PHE A 10 -0.43 -10.74 9.01
C PHE A 10 -0.63 -10.88 7.50
N VAL A 11 -1.83 -10.61 7.01
CA VAL A 11 -2.14 -10.64 5.57
C VAL A 11 -1.33 -9.58 4.81
N ALA A 12 -1.25 -8.36 5.34
CA ALA A 12 -0.46 -7.28 4.75
C ALA A 12 1.04 -7.63 4.67
N GLY A 13 1.57 -8.29 5.70
CA GLY A 13 2.95 -8.78 5.74
C GLY A 13 3.21 -9.89 4.73
N LEU A 14 2.29 -10.87 4.62
CA LEU A 14 2.38 -11.98 3.67
C LEU A 14 2.41 -11.53 2.20
N PHE A 15 1.58 -10.56 1.86
CA PHE A 15 1.53 -10.05 0.48
C PHE A 15 2.68 -9.10 0.14
N GLY A 16 3.49 -8.65 1.11
CA GLY A 16 4.64 -7.77 0.88
C GLY A 16 4.28 -6.41 0.27
N ILE A 17 3.00 -6.02 0.27
CA ILE A 17 2.47 -4.83 -0.42
C ILE A 17 2.55 -3.59 0.50
N GLY A 18 3.29 -3.68 1.62
CA GLY A 18 3.43 -2.59 2.58
C GLY A 18 2.16 -2.23 3.35
N GLY A 19 1.12 -3.08 3.29
CA GLY A 19 -0.11 -2.93 4.07
C GLY A 19 -1.10 -1.85 3.57
N GLY A 20 -0.65 -0.80 2.90
CA GLY A 20 -1.48 0.35 2.51
C GLY A 20 -2.68 -0.02 1.64
N LEU A 21 -2.49 -0.93 0.70
CA LEU A 21 -3.54 -1.36 -0.22
C LEU A 21 -4.75 -2.02 0.47
N ILE A 22 -4.52 -2.72 1.58
CA ILE A 22 -5.57 -3.41 2.35
C ILE A 22 -6.03 -2.51 3.51
N THR A 23 -5.09 -1.80 4.13
CA THR A 23 -5.37 -0.97 5.31
C THR A 23 -6.27 0.23 4.98
N VAL A 24 -6.10 0.86 3.81
CA VAL A 24 -6.92 2.02 3.42
C VAL A 24 -8.41 1.66 3.26
N PRO A 25 -8.81 0.64 2.47
CA PRO A 25 -10.22 0.26 2.37
C PRO A 25 -10.82 -0.18 3.72
N PHE A 26 -10.01 -0.86 4.54
CA PHE A 26 -10.43 -1.32 5.85
C PHE A 26 -10.68 -0.14 6.82
N LEU A 27 -9.75 0.82 6.87
CA LEU A 27 -9.93 2.04 7.66
C LEU A 27 -11.10 2.89 7.15
N TYR A 28 -11.27 2.98 5.83
CA TYR A 28 -12.40 3.67 5.23
C TYR A 28 -13.73 3.09 5.72
N TYR A 29 -13.86 1.77 5.75
CA TYR A 29 -15.06 1.10 6.26
C TYR A 29 -15.27 1.33 7.76
N ILE A 30 -14.21 1.20 8.57
CA ILE A 30 -14.29 1.43 10.03
C ILE A 30 -14.67 2.87 10.33
N PHE A 31 -14.03 3.85 9.72
CA PHE A 31 -14.29 5.26 9.95
C PHE A 31 -15.71 5.65 9.49
N GLY A 32 -16.18 5.05 8.40
CA GLY A 32 -17.58 5.19 7.97
C GLY A 32 -18.58 4.67 9.01
N SER A 33 -18.27 3.52 9.64
CA SER A 33 -19.09 2.93 10.70
C SER A 33 -19.08 3.75 11.99
N LEU A 34 -18.04 4.52 12.24
CA LEU A 34 -17.92 5.42 13.40
C LEU A 34 -18.62 6.77 13.19
N GLY A 35 -19.25 6.98 12.03
CA GLY A 35 -19.98 8.20 11.75
C GLY A 35 -19.12 9.42 11.40
N ILE A 36 -17.89 9.20 10.98
CA ILE A 36 -17.01 10.29 10.53
C ILE A 36 -17.55 10.92 9.24
N ASP A 37 -17.45 12.24 9.14
CA ASP A 37 -17.92 13.01 7.99
C ASP A 37 -17.34 12.46 6.68
N GLN A 38 -18.22 12.16 5.74
CA GLN A 38 -17.91 11.64 4.41
C GLN A 38 -16.91 12.52 3.64
N THR A 39 -16.84 13.81 3.96
CA THR A 39 -15.96 14.77 3.29
C THR A 39 -14.48 14.47 3.53
N TYR A 40 -14.13 14.02 4.73
CA TYR A 40 -12.73 13.78 5.14
C TYR A 40 -12.36 12.29 5.28
N LEU A 41 -13.34 11.41 5.16
CA LEU A 41 -13.24 9.99 5.49
C LEU A 41 -12.08 9.30 4.76
N MET A 42 -11.95 9.51 3.44
CA MET A 42 -10.87 8.90 2.66
C MET A 42 -9.50 9.51 2.98
N HIS A 43 -9.43 10.82 3.19
CA HIS A 43 -8.18 11.48 3.57
C HIS A 43 -7.69 10.99 4.94
N LEU A 44 -8.61 10.79 5.88
CA LEU A 44 -8.28 10.25 7.20
C LEU A 44 -7.81 8.79 7.11
N ALA A 45 -8.46 7.96 6.30
CA ALA A 45 -8.08 6.57 6.09
C ALA A 45 -6.67 6.46 5.47
N VAL A 46 -6.38 7.27 4.45
CA VAL A 46 -5.06 7.33 3.81
C VAL A 46 -4.00 7.85 4.77
N GLY A 47 -4.26 8.97 5.46
CA GLY A 47 -3.33 9.55 6.43
C GLY A 47 -3.00 8.60 7.58
N THR A 48 -4.00 7.92 8.14
CA THR A 48 -3.80 6.90 9.19
C THR A 48 -3.01 5.71 8.66
N SER A 49 -3.26 5.28 7.43
CA SER A 49 -2.49 4.21 6.79
C SER A 49 -1.01 4.59 6.67
N PHE A 50 -0.70 5.82 6.25
CA PHE A 50 0.68 6.30 6.19
C PHE A 50 1.35 6.35 7.57
N ALA A 51 0.63 6.77 8.60
CA ALA A 51 1.15 6.77 9.98
C ALA A 51 1.53 5.36 10.45
N ILE A 52 0.80 4.33 10.02
CA ILE A 52 1.12 2.92 10.30
C ILE A 52 2.32 2.43 9.46
N ILE A 53 2.42 2.88 8.22
CA ILE A 53 3.47 2.45 7.28
C ILE A 53 4.86 2.97 7.72
N ILE A 54 4.96 4.15 8.32
CA ILE A 54 6.24 4.74 8.75
C ILE A 54 7.01 3.79 9.70
N PRO A 55 6.49 3.40 10.85
CA PRO A 55 7.22 2.49 11.75
C PRO A 55 7.46 1.11 11.14
N THR A 56 6.50 0.59 10.37
CA THR A 56 6.66 -0.73 9.74
C THR A 56 7.73 -0.73 8.65
N SER A 57 7.85 0.35 7.87
CA SER A 57 8.89 0.49 6.85
C SER A 57 10.28 0.63 7.48
N ILE A 58 10.43 1.34 8.61
CA ILE A 58 11.69 1.43 9.34
C ILE A 58 12.15 0.03 9.78
N VAL A 59 11.28 -0.74 10.42
CA VAL A 59 11.58 -2.11 10.85
C VAL A 59 11.93 -3.00 9.66
N SER A 60 11.21 -2.89 8.56
CA SER A 60 11.46 -3.63 7.33
C SER A 60 12.85 -3.33 6.76
N VAL A 61 13.19 -2.05 6.61
CA VAL A 61 14.51 -1.63 6.09
C VAL A 61 15.64 -2.13 6.98
N LEU A 62 15.52 -1.99 8.30
CA LEU A 62 16.53 -2.48 9.25
C LEU A 62 16.71 -3.99 9.15
N THR A 63 15.61 -4.74 8.99
CA THR A 63 15.64 -6.19 8.85
C THR A 63 16.33 -6.60 7.55
N HIS A 64 15.91 -6.02 6.42
CA HIS A 64 16.52 -6.32 5.11
C HIS A 64 17.98 -5.89 5.02
N HIS A 65 18.35 -4.78 5.65
CA HIS A 65 19.74 -4.35 5.74
C HIS A 65 20.61 -5.35 6.50
N LYS A 66 20.09 -5.94 7.57
CA LYS A 66 20.79 -6.99 8.34
C LYS A 66 21.09 -8.24 7.51
N PHE A 67 20.29 -8.52 6.51
CA PHE A 67 20.46 -9.64 5.58
C PHE A 67 21.22 -9.26 4.30
N GLU A 68 21.87 -8.08 4.28
CA GLU A 68 22.61 -7.54 3.11
C GLU A 68 21.77 -7.47 1.81
N ALA A 69 20.45 -7.42 1.95
CA ALA A 69 19.52 -7.38 0.82
C ALA A 69 19.21 -5.96 0.33
N VAL A 70 19.83 -4.93 0.92
CA VAL A 70 19.63 -3.52 0.56
C VAL A 70 20.81 -3.01 -0.25
N ASP A 71 20.57 -2.73 -1.52
CA ASP A 71 21.55 -2.07 -2.39
C ASP A 71 21.38 -0.54 -2.29
N PHE A 72 22.30 0.12 -1.59
CA PHE A 72 22.27 1.56 -1.36
C PHE A 72 22.52 2.39 -2.62
N ASP A 73 23.21 1.86 -3.63
CA ASP A 73 23.47 2.59 -4.87
C ASP A 73 22.20 2.69 -5.70
N ILE A 74 21.37 1.65 -5.70
CA ILE A 74 20.04 1.67 -6.28
C ILE A 74 19.14 2.65 -5.52
N VAL A 75 19.14 2.62 -4.18
CA VAL A 75 18.35 3.52 -3.35
C VAL A 75 18.70 4.98 -3.60
N LYS A 76 19.98 5.32 -3.69
CA LYS A 76 20.45 6.69 -3.97
C LYS A 76 20.04 7.16 -5.37
N SER A 77 20.19 6.28 -6.37
CA SER A 77 19.90 6.61 -7.76
C SER A 77 18.41 6.87 -8.02
N TYR A 78 17.53 6.04 -7.44
CA TYR A 78 16.09 6.14 -7.65
C TYR A 78 15.35 6.90 -6.54
N GLY A 79 15.95 7.05 -5.36
CA GLY A 79 15.31 7.64 -4.19
C GLY A 79 14.82 9.07 -4.42
N ILE A 80 15.57 9.88 -5.15
CA ILE A 80 15.19 11.26 -5.45
C ILE A 80 13.91 11.33 -6.31
N PHE A 81 13.79 10.44 -7.30
CA PHE A 81 12.59 10.37 -8.14
C PHE A 81 11.38 9.87 -7.36
N VAL A 82 11.59 8.94 -6.44
CA VAL A 82 10.54 8.44 -5.54
C VAL A 82 10.05 9.57 -4.63
N VAL A 83 10.95 10.33 -4.01
CA VAL A 83 10.60 11.46 -3.14
C VAL A 83 9.81 12.52 -3.92
N LEU A 84 10.28 12.90 -5.12
CA LEU A 84 9.56 13.83 -5.97
C LEU A 84 8.17 13.31 -6.34
N GLY A 85 8.06 12.03 -6.72
CA GLY A 85 6.79 11.40 -7.03
C GLY A 85 5.81 11.38 -5.84
N VAL A 86 6.30 11.11 -4.63
CA VAL A 86 5.50 11.13 -3.40
C VAL A 86 5.01 12.54 -3.09
N VAL A 87 5.87 13.56 -3.16
CA VAL A 87 5.47 14.95 -2.91
C VAL A 87 4.41 15.41 -3.90
N LEU A 88 4.63 15.20 -5.20
CA LEU A 88 3.66 15.57 -6.22
C LEU A 88 2.35 14.80 -6.08
N GLY A 89 2.43 13.50 -5.83
CA GLY A 89 1.26 12.63 -5.61
C GLY A 89 0.45 13.05 -4.37
N THR A 90 1.11 13.45 -3.30
CA THR A 90 0.44 13.93 -2.07
C THR A 90 -0.28 15.25 -2.30
N ILE A 91 0.36 16.21 -2.98
CA ILE A 91 -0.26 17.50 -3.33
C ILE A 91 -1.49 17.26 -4.22
N PHE A 92 -1.35 16.40 -5.21
CA PHE A 92 -2.47 16.04 -6.10
C PHE A 92 -3.61 15.38 -5.32
N ALA A 93 -3.33 14.39 -4.48
CA ALA A 93 -4.31 13.69 -3.67
C ALA A 93 -5.03 14.62 -2.68
N ALA A 94 -4.31 15.57 -2.07
CA ALA A 94 -4.89 16.57 -1.16
C ALA A 94 -5.87 17.52 -1.86
N SER A 95 -5.69 17.76 -3.16
CA SER A 95 -6.58 18.60 -3.97
C SER A 95 -7.88 17.92 -4.39
N LEU A 96 -7.94 16.58 -4.28
CA LEU A 96 -9.09 15.81 -4.72
C LEU A 96 -10.17 15.73 -3.63
N LYS A 97 -11.43 15.77 -4.06
CA LYS A 97 -12.57 15.46 -3.17
C LYS A 97 -12.54 13.96 -2.82
N THR A 98 -13.04 13.61 -1.64
CA THR A 98 -13.10 12.22 -1.13
C THR A 98 -13.66 11.23 -2.17
N LYS A 99 -14.73 11.57 -2.87
CA LYS A 99 -15.32 10.70 -3.90
C LYS A 99 -14.35 10.42 -5.06
N SER A 100 -13.65 11.44 -5.54
CA SER A 100 -12.67 11.30 -6.62
C SER A 100 -11.45 10.49 -6.17
N LEU A 101 -11.01 10.67 -4.93
CA LEU A 101 -9.91 9.93 -4.35
C LEU A 101 -10.25 8.44 -4.19
N VAL A 102 -11.47 8.12 -3.73
CA VAL A 102 -11.97 6.73 -3.65
C VAL A 102 -12.01 6.08 -5.03
N LEU A 103 -12.52 6.79 -6.04
CA LEU A 103 -12.59 6.30 -7.42
C LEU A 103 -11.20 6.01 -7.98
N PHE A 104 -10.27 6.95 -7.83
CA PHE A 104 -8.88 6.80 -8.27
C PHE A 104 -8.21 5.59 -7.59
N PHE A 105 -8.36 5.46 -6.28
CA PHE A 105 -7.80 4.35 -5.51
C PHE A 105 -8.40 3.00 -5.93
N SER A 106 -9.71 2.95 -6.19
CA SER A 106 -10.40 1.73 -6.67
C SER A 106 -9.90 1.30 -8.04
N ILE A 107 -9.69 2.25 -8.96
CA ILE A 107 -9.14 1.97 -10.29
C ILE A 107 -7.73 1.39 -10.17
N VAL A 108 -6.87 2.00 -9.36
CA VAL A 108 -5.49 1.52 -9.15
C VAL A 108 -5.49 0.11 -8.58
N ILE A 109 -6.32 -0.19 -7.56
CA ILE A 109 -6.44 -1.54 -6.99
C ILE A 109 -6.92 -2.53 -8.03
N PHE A 110 -7.91 -2.16 -8.85
CA PHE A 110 -8.45 -3.03 -9.90
C PHE A 110 -7.38 -3.41 -10.94
N PHE A 111 -6.62 -2.44 -11.43
CA PHE A 111 -5.52 -2.71 -12.37
C PHE A 111 -4.41 -3.54 -11.76
N LEU A 112 -4.03 -3.25 -10.51
CA LEU A 112 -3.05 -4.06 -9.78
C LEU A 112 -3.54 -5.50 -9.57
N GLY A 113 -4.81 -5.70 -9.27
CA GLY A 113 -5.42 -7.02 -9.14
C GLY A 113 -5.33 -7.82 -10.45
N ILE A 114 -5.70 -7.22 -11.58
CA ILE A 114 -5.57 -7.85 -12.90
C ILE A 114 -4.10 -8.17 -13.21
N TYR A 115 -3.19 -7.22 -12.95
CA TYR A 115 -1.76 -7.42 -13.19
C TYR A 115 -1.20 -8.61 -12.39
N LEU A 116 -1.52 -8.71 -11.11
CA LEU A 116 -1.09 -9.81 -10.25
C LEU A 116 -1.66 -11.17 -10.69
N LEU A 117 -2.92 -11.21 -11.15
CA LEU A 117 -3.53 -12.42 -11.70
C LEU A 117 -2.80 -12.87 -12.98
N SER A 118 -2.47 -11.95 -13.87
CA SER A 118 -1.72 -12.24 -15.09
C SER A 118 -0.29 -12.76 -14.81
N LEU A 119 0.36 -12.25 -13.77
CA LEU A 119 1.67 -12.76 -13.35
C LEU A 119 1.59 -14.18 -12.80
N LYS A 120 0.55 -14.50 -12.03
CA LYS A 120 0.31 -15.84 -11.50
C LYS A 120 0.07 -16.86 -12.61
N GLU A 121 -0.65 -16.48 -13.65
CA GLU A 121 -0.92 -17.34 -14.82
C GLU A 121 0.38 -17.64 -15.59
N LYS A 122 1.23 -16.63 -15.82
CA LYS A 122 2.55 -16.82 -16.43
C LYS A 122 3.46 -17.72 -15.59
N ALA A 123 3.50 -17.54 -14.28
CA ALA A 123 4.31 -18.36 -13.39
C ALA A 123 3.85 -19.83 -13.42
N ASN A 124 2.55 -20.09 -13.44
CA ASN A 124 1.99 -21.43 -13.53
C ASN A 124 2.30 -22.10 -14.89
N THR A 125 2.24 -21.33 -15.97
CA THR A 125 2.57 -21.84 -17.33
C THR A 125 4.05 -22.21 -17.43
N ILE A 126 4.95 -21.46 -16.82
CA ILE A 126 6.39 -21.76 -16.77
C ILE A 126 6.65 -23.01 -15.92
N ALA A 127 6.00 -23.13 -14.76
CA ALA A 127 6.16 -24.29 -13.87
C ALA A 127 5.69 -25.60 -14.53
N VAL A 128 4.62 -25.56 -15.33
CA VAL A 128 4.13 -26.71 -16.09
C VAL A 128 5.09 -27.11 -17.24
N LYS A 129 5.79 -26.15 -17.82
CA LYS A 129 6.71 -26.38 -18.95
C LYS A 129 8.08 -26.95 -18.54
N ILE A 130 8.42 -26.86 -17.24
CA ILE A 130 9.69 -27.37 -16.66
C ILE A 130 9.52 -28.81 -16.11
N LYS A 131 8.29 -29.29 -15.98
CA LYS A 131 7.95 -30.62 -15.49
C LYS A 131 7.69 -31.60 -16.65
#